data_3f65e56081203a35c81c384f5f3e2709
#
_entry.id   3f65e56081203a35c81c384f5f3e2709
#
_cell.length_a   1.000
_cell.length_b   1.000
_cell.length_c   1.000
_cell.angle_alpha   90.00
_cell.angle_beta   90.00
_cell.angle_gamma   90.00
#
_symmetry.space_group_name_H-M   'P 1'
#
loop_
_entity.id
_entity.type
_entity.pdbx_description
1 polymer ?
#
loop_
_entity_poly.entity_id
_entity_poly.type
_entity_poly.pdbx_seq_one_letter_code
_entity_poly.pdbx_strand_id
1 'polypeptide(L)'
;VGRIVAKEIYRGIAYLSEDENLNAFLFAASDRRHGGSGIPALELLIGEYAEDMEAKLNINGRSVSNAQILVAGTTGSGKTNLLAVLIQQFRNLSTETPYPVNFLLFDYKGEFSDPSNANWLVHFDVDRSCILDPVVAPLPFTPFKDFTGRTINEINLYSTEMASALCAVDRATVSASMSNRLSEAIVETYKQTAGKPITFELMLMKYQQRMQNPDKDDSITSVLKQLIRNHLFASEDKVNLVDECFIVKMDAFPKDGPIARAIVYFIISKLNNIYEQLPKQAVNEDYVQIRHFTIIDEAHYMLDFDNQPLRNLIAVGRNKGLSIIFATQNMDSYKSRFFDFYANAQYPLIMKQQTISDSIIKDLFGVSGKDFQEIKSAIAGLQKGELIIKDHTMAALGLGGKPYKKIKVTHLI
;
A
#
# COMPACT_ATOMS: atom_id res chain seq x y z
N VAL A 1 0.30 38.14 -17.87
CA VAL A 1 1.71 37.92 -17.47
C VAL A 1 1.75 36.89 -16.33
N GLY A 2 1.09 37.10 -15.20
CA GLY A 2 1.11 36.19 -14.05
C GLY A 2 0.68 34.75 -14.34
N ARG A 3 -0.30 34.51 -15.21
CA ARG A 3 -0.74 33.16 -15.61
C ARG A 3 0.28 32.44 -16.49
N ILE A 4 1.01 33.17 -17.34
CA ILE A 4 2.03 32.56 -18.22
C ILE A 4 3.24 32.16 -17.40
N VAL A 5 3.70 33.04 -16.52
CA VAL A 5 4.84 32.78 -15.61
C VAL A 5 4.53 31.60 -14.67
N ALA A 6 3.34 31.55 -14.06
CA ALA A 6 2.97 30.42 -13.22
C ALA A 6 2.94 29.08 -13.99
N LYS A 7 2.56 29.11 -15.27
CA LYS A 7 2.54 27.93 -16.14
C LYS A 7 3.94 27.48 -16.55
N GLU A 8 4.88 28.40 -16.72
CA GLU A 8 6.28 28.12 -17.04
C GLU A 8 7.06 27.63 -15.81
N ILE A 9 6.80 28.18 -14.63
CA ILE A 9 7.33 27.68 -13.36
C ILE A 9 6.87 26.25 -13.12
N TYR A 10 5.59 25.96 -13.35
CA TYR A 10 5.03 24.60 -13.22
C TYR A 10 5.67 23.60 -14.19
N ARG A 11 6.16 24.07 -15.34
CA ARG A 11 6.88 23.25 -16.33
C ARG A 11 8.38 23.11 -16.06
N GLY A 12 8.92 23.76 -15.03
CA GLY A 12 10.36 23.78 -14.76
C GLY A 12 11.18 24.56 -15.79
N ILE A 13 10.54 25.45 -16.57
CA ILE A 13 11.17 26.23 -17.65
C ILE A 13 11.30 27.70 -17.26
N ALA A 14 11.08 28.06 -16.00
CA ALA A 14 11.16 29.45 -15.59
C ALA A 14 12.62 29.89 -15.45
N TYR A 15 13.01 30.87 -16.24
CA TYR A 15 14.26 31.64 -16.02
C TYR A 15 13.97 32.72 -14.99
N LEU A 16 14.97 33.00 -14.13
CA LEU A 16 14.91 34.17 -13.27
C LEU A 16 14.79 35.40 -14.16
N SER A 17 13.79 36.23 -13.91
CA SER A 17 13.63 37.51 -14.61
C SER A 17 14.70 38.50 -14.15
N GLU A 18 15.14 39.40 -15.01
CA GLU A 18 15.94 40.55 -14.64
C GLU A 18 15.16 41.58 -13.78
N ASP A 19 13.83 41.41 -13.71
CA ASP A 19 12.95 42.23 -12.88
C ASP A 19 12.95 41.72 -11.42
N GLU A 20 13.59 42.49 -10.52
CA GLU A 20 13.67 42.16 -9.09
C GLU A 20 12.29 42.05 -8.42
N ASN A 21 11.29 42.82 -8.85
CA ASN A 21 9.93 42.75 -8.32
C ASN A 21 9.26 41.45 -8.73
N LEU A 22 9.48 40.96 -9.93
CA LEU A 22 8.96 39.69 -10.40
C LEU A 22 9.62 38.53 -9.66
N ASN A 23 10.94 38.61 -9.45
CA ASN A 23 11.69 37.64 -8.65
C ASN A 23 11.21 37.63 -7.20
N ALA A 24 11.01 38.78 -6.56
CA ALA A 24 10.47 38.89 -5.21
C ALA A 24 9.04 38.28 -5.12
N PHE A 25 8.21 38.50 -6.14
CA PHE A 25 6.88 37.88 -6.22
C PHE A 25 6.97 36.36 -6.37
N LEU A 26 7.89 35.86 -7.18
CA LEU A 26 8.11 34.42 -7.37
C LEU A 26 8.65 33.77 -6.11
N PHE A 27 9.59 34.43 -5.42
CA PHE A 27 10.09 33.96 -4.11
C PHE A 27 9.00 34.01 -3.03
N ALA A 28 8.22 35.09 -2.95
CA ALA A 28 7.10 35.19 -2.02
C ALA A 28 5.99 34.15 -2.31
N ALA A 29 5.76 33.80 -3.58
CA ALA A 29 4.87 32.72 -3.96
C ALA A 29 5.45 31.33 -3.61
N SER A 30 6.78 31.18 -3.69
CA SER A 30 7.50 29.99 -3.22
C SER A 30 7.46 29.87 -1.70
N ASP A 31 7.74 30.96 -0.97
CA ASP A 31 7.67 31.01 0.50
C ASP A 31 6.25 30.74 1.04
N ARG A 32 5.21 31.20 0.35
CA ARG A 32 3.82 30.85 0.69
C ARG A 32 3.54 29.36 0.56
N ARG A 33 4.26 28.64 -0.31
CA ARG A 33 4.17 27.18 -0.39
C ARG A 33 4.73 26.47 0.84
N HIS A 34 5.65 27.10 1.56
CA HIS A 34 6.29 26.53 2.75
C HIS A 34 5.68 27.03 4.08
N GLY A 35 4.85 28.06 4.10
CA GLY A 35 4.42 28.76 5.31
C GLY A 35 2.95 28.66 5.73
N GLY A 36 2.08 27.98 4.98
CA GLY A 36 0.64 28.22 5.15
C GLY A 36 -0.17 27.20 5.97
N SER A 37 0.15 25.90 5.99
CA SER A 37 -0.75 24.91 6.59
C SER A 37 -0.07 23.72 7.26
N GLY A 38 1.25 23.62 7.23
CA GLY A 38 1.97 22.45 7.75
C GLY A 38 1.82 21.17 6.92
N ILE A 39 1.12 21.18 5.78
CA ILE A 39 1.04 20.04 4.86
C ILE A 39 2.21 20.16 3.85
N PRO A 40 3.17 19.21 3.86
CA PRO A 40 4.31 19.27 2.95
C PRO A 40 3.90 18.95 1.51
N ALA A 41 4.62 19.52 0.54
CA ALA A 41 4.60 19.04 -0.83
C ALA A 41 5.34 17.70 -0.90
N LEU A 42 4.68 16.66 -1.40
CA LEU A 42 5.28 15.33 -1.57
C LEU A 42 5.52 15.08 -3.06
N GLU A 43 6.52 15.77 -3.59
CA GLU A 43 7.07 15.57 -4.94
C GLU A 43 8.29 14.64 -4.83
N LEU A 44 8.04 13.34 -4.94
CA LEU A 44 9.07 12.32 -4.75
C LEU A 44 10.04 12.30 -5.92
N LEU A 45 11.30 12.66 -5.68
CA LEU A 45 12.39 12.55 -6.65
C LEU A 45 12.79 11.07 -6.74
N ILE A 46 12.38 10.39 -7.82
CA ILE A 46 12.64 8.96 -8.01
C ILE A 46 13.84 8.66 -8.89
N GLY A 47 14.36 9.65 -9.61
CA GLY A 47 15.46 9.47 -10.53
C GLY A 47 15.55 10.57 -11.56
N GLU A 48 16.02 10.22 -12.75
CA GLU A 48 16.28 11.15 -13.85
C GLU A 48 15.62 10.68 -15.15
N TYR A 49 15.09 11.62 -15.91
CA TYR A 49 14.73 11.42 -17.31
C TYR A 49 16.00 11.46 -18.19
N ALA A 50 15.86 11.22 -19.49
CA ALA A 50 16.93 11.52 -20.44
C ALA A 50 17.36 13.00 -20.31
N GLU A 51 18.67 13.28 -20.48
CA GLU A 51 19.24 14.63 -20.41
C GLU A 51 19.33 15.25 -19.00
N ASP A 52 19.54 14.41 -17.98
CA ASP A 52 19.79 14.81 -16.58
C ASP A 52 18.63 15.63 -15.94
N MET A 53 17.42 15.49 -16.45
CA MET A 53 16.23 16.11 -15.87
C MET A 53 15.68 15.28 -14.73
N GLU A 54 15.42 15.91 -13.58
CA GLU A 54 14.82 15.26 -12.40
C GLU A 54 13.43 14.66 -12.70
N ALA A 55 13.22 13.42 -12.31
CA ALA A 55 11.96 12.71 -12.42
C ALA A 55 11.24 12.72 -11.06
N LYS A 56 10.17 13.51 -10.96
CA LYS A 56 9.39 13.69 -9.74
C LYS A 56 7.96 13.15 -9.89
N LEU A 57 7.46 12.49 -8.84
CA LEU A 57 6.06 12.10 -8.70
C LEU A 57 5.38 13.03 -7.69
N ASN A 58 4.40 13.82 -8.15
CA ASN A 58 3.57 14.61 -7.25
C ASN A 58 2.44 13.72 -6.69
N ILE A 59 2.58 13.26 -5.43
CA ILE A 59 1.64 12.30 -4.85
C ILE A 59 0.53 12.93 -4.01
N ASN A 60 0.64 14.21 -3.65
CA ASN A 60 -0.34 14.85 -2.77
C ASN A 60 -0.87 16.21 -3.26
N GLY A 61 -0.58 16.60 -4.48
CA GLY A 61 -1.21 17.78 -5.08
C GLY A 61 -2.74 17.60 -5.20
N ARG A 62 -3.50 18.68 -5.04
CA ARG A 62 -4.98 18.64 -5.15
C ARG A 62 -5.48 18.17 -6.52
N SER A 63 -4.69 18.39 -7.56
CA SER A 63 -4.99 17.92 -8.93
C SER A 63 -4.76 16.41 -9.12
N VAL A 64 -4.05 15.76 -8.20
CA VAL A 64 -3.76 14.32 -8.25
C VAL A 64 -4.97 13.55 -7.75
N SER A 65 -5.43 12.56 -8.53
CA SER A 65 -6.65 11.81 -8.20
C SER A 65 -6.47 10.90 -6.99
N ASN A 66 -5.29 10.31 -6.81
CA ASN A 66 -4.88 9.52 -5.64
C ASN A 66 -3.35 9.37 -5.63
N ALA A 67 -2.80 8.79 -4.54
CA ALA A 67 -1.37 8.57 -4.38
C ALA A 67 -0.97 7.09 -4.54
N GLN A 68 -1.82 6.25 -5.13
CA GLN A 68 -1.56 4.82 -5.27
C GLN A 68 -0.51 4.55 -6.33
N ILE A 69 0.46 3.70 -6.00
CA ILE A 69 1.60 3.36 -6.84
C ILE A 69 1.62 1.85 -7.08
N LEU A 70 1.73 1.44 -8.34
CA LEU A 70 1.96 0.06 -8.74
C LEU A 70 3.37 -0.08 -9.30
N VAL A 71 4.15 -1.00 -8.76
CA VAL A 71 5.51 -1.30 -9.24
C VAL A 71 5.54 -2.71 -9.82
N ALA A 72 5.81 -2.85 -11.09
CA ALA A 72 5.98 -4.15 -11.73
C ALA A 72 7.40 -4.29 -12.29
N GLY A 73 8.08 -5.39 -11.97
CA GLY A 73 9.43 -5.64 -12.47
C GLY A 73 9.95 -7.03 -12.11
N THR A 74 10.62 -7.68 -13.03
CA THR A 74 11.21 -9.01 -12.78
C THR A 74 12.24 -9.00 -11.66
N THR A 75 12.62 -10.17 -11.18
CA THR A 75 13.74 -10.33 -10.23
C THR A 75 15.01 -9.69 -10.84
N GLY A 76 15.70 -8.90 -10.02
CA GLY A 76 16.92 -8.19 -10.45
C GLY A 76 16.66 -6.90 -11.24
N SER A 77 15.42 -6.49 -11.49
CA SER A 77 15.11 -5.22 -12.20
C SER A 77 15.39 -3.96 -11.36
N GLY A 78 15.52 -4.08 -10.03
CA GLY A 78 15.75 -2.96 -9.11
C GLY A 78 14.51 -2.52 -8.32
N LYS A 79 13.47 -3.37 -8.21
CA LYS A 79 12.25 -3.06 -7.43
C LYS A 79 12.53 -2.64 -5.99
N THR A 80 13.37 -3.40 -5.28
CA THR A 80 13.73 -3.12 -3.88
C THR A 80 14.33 -1.74 -3.73
N ASN A 81 15.26 -1.37 -4.63
CA ASN A 81 15.83 -0.03 -4.65
C ASN A 81 14.76 1.04 -4.95
N LEU A 82 13.85 0.81 -5.90
CA LEU A 82 12.77 1.76 -6.18
C LEU A 82 11.84 1.94 -4.99
N LEU A 83 11.45 0.86 -4.30
CA LEU A 83 10.65 0.95 -3.07
C LEU A 83 11.39 1.75 -2.00
N ALA A 84 12.69 1.51 -1.83
CA ALA A 84 13.52 2.24 -0.88
C ALA A 84 13.60 3.73 -1.22
N VAL A 85 13.77 4.09 -2.50
CA VAL A 85 13.73 5.49 -2.96
C VAL A 85 12.39 6.14 -2.61
N LEU A 86 11.28 5.49 -2.91
CA LEU A 86 9.95 6.01 -2.60
C LEU A 86 9.78 6.26 -1.10
N ILE A 87 10.15 5.29 -0.26
CA ILE A 87 10.04 5.41 1.20
C ILE A 87 10.94 6.55 1.71
N GLN A 88 12.21 6.57 1.32
CA GLN A 88 13.14 7.64 1.69
C GLN A 88 12.58 9.02 1.33
N GLN A 89 12.08 9.18 0.12
CA GLN A 89 11.58 10.46 -0.38
C GLN A 89 10.40 10.98 0.44
N PHE A 90 9.34 10.18 0.64
CA PHE A 90 8.19 10.68 1.41
C PHE A 90 8.53 10.85 2.90
N ARG A 91 9.45 10.05 3.46
CA ARG A 91 9.94 10.25 4.83
C ARG A 91 10.71 11.56 4.95
N ASN A 92 11.73 11.78 4.14
CA ASN A 92 12.56 13.00 4.18
C ASN A 92 11.73 14.26 3.98
N LEU A 93 10.77 14.26 3.04
CA LEU A 93 9.93 15.42 2.76
C LEU A 93 8.90 15.74 3.85
N SER A 94 8.62 14.82 4.76
CA SER A 94 7.57 14.96 5.76
C SER A 94 8.03 14.89 7.22
N THR A 95 9.23 14.42 7.51
CA THR A 95 9.71 14.14 8.88
C THR A 95 9.69 15.39 9.77
N GLU A 96 10.04 16.56 9.24
CA GLU A 96 10.11 17.81 10.00
C GLU A 96 8.78 18.58 10.07
N THR A 97 7.68 17.96 9.65
CA THR A 97 6.36 18.59 9.59
C THR A 97 5.42 18.06 10.67
N PRO A 98 4.33 18.80 11.00
CA PRO A 98 3.26 18.27 11.85
C PRO A 98 2.54 17.05 11.28
N TYR A 99 2.77 16.72 10.02
CA TYR A 99 2.13 15.63 9.28
C TYR A 99 3.18 14.69 8.67
N PRO A 100 4.02 14.02 9.51
CA PRO A 100 4.97 13.04 8.99
C PRO A 100 4.22 11.88 8.31
N VAL A 101 4.75 11.41 7.19
CA VAL A 101 4.17 10.25 6.50
C VAL A 101 4.81 8.99 7.04
N ASN A 102 4.02 8.17 7.70
CA ASN A 102 4.44 6.87 8.21
C ASN A 102 4.16 5.75 7.20
N PHE A 103 4.68 4.56 7.47
CA PHE A 103 4.46 3.42 6.60
C PHE A 103 4.36 2.09 7.36
N LEU A 104 3.70 1.13 6.72
CA LEU A 104 3.76 -0.28 7.08
C LEU A 104 4.16 -1.07 5.83
N LEU A 105 5.31 -1.74 5.90
CA LEU A 105 5.87 -2.54 4.80
C LEU A 105 5.77 -4.04 5.12
N PHE A 106 5.15 -4.82 4.24
CA PHE A 106 5.20 -6.28 4.29
C PHE A 106 6.44 -6.75 3.51
N ASP A 107 7.46 -7.20 4.24
CA ASP A 107 8.75 -7.63 3.69
C ASP A 107 8.77 -9.16 3.48
N TYR A 108 8.30 -9.61 2.34
CA TYR A 108 8.23 -11.04 2.00
C TYR A 108 9.58 -11.71 1.70
N LYS A 109 10.62 -10.92 1.45
CA LYS A 109 11.96 -11.43 1.14
C LYS A 109 12.94 -11.30 2.29
N GLY A 110 12.60 -10.51 3.30
CA GLY A 110 13.50 -10.20 4.39
C GLY A 110 14.60 -9.19 4.02
N GLU A 111 14.51 -8.54 2.83
CA GLU A 111 15.57 -7.63 2.35
C GLU A 111 15.65 -6.35 3.19
N PHE A 112 14.51 -5.81 3.63
CA PHE A 112 14.43 -4.60 4.45
C PHE A 112 14.58 -4.86 5.94
N SER A 113 14.21 -6.06 6.40
CA SER A 113 14.26 -6.47 7.80
C SER A 113 15.55 -7.21 8.17
N ASP A 114 16.46 -7.47 7.22
CA ASP A 114 17.73 -8.13 7.47
C ASP A 114 18.65 -7.25 8.35
N PRO A 115 19.07 -7.73 9.54
CA PRO A 115 19.97 -6.99 10.41
C PRO A 115 21.32 -6.61 9.79
N SER A 116 21.79 -7.39 8.81
CA SER A 116 23.01 -7.09 8.06
C SER A 116 22.87 -5.91 7.11
N ASN A 117 21.63 -5.56 6.78
CA ASN A 117 21.28 -4.50 5.83
C ASN A 117 20.74 -3.24 6.54
N ALA A 118 21.37 -2.86 7.65
CA ALA A 118 20.95 -1.76 8.52
C ALA A 118 20.88 -0.39 7.82
N ASN A 119 21.49 -0.24 6.64
CA ASN A 119 21.45 1.02 5.89
C ASN A 119 20.02 1.42 5.48
N TRP A 120 19.10 0.47 5.24
CA TRP A 120 17.71 0.80 4.92
C TRP A 120 17.01 1.57 6.03
N LEU A 121 17.23 1.19 7.28
CA LEU A 121 16.61 1.85 8.44
C LEU A 121 17.06 3.32 8.54
N VAL A 122 18.34 3.60 8.27
CA VAL A 122 18.87 4.97 8.22
C VAL A 122 18.21 5.76 7.09
N HIS A 123 18.08 5.17 5.89
CA HIS A 123 17.42 5.83 4.76
C HIS A 123 15.94 6.12 5.02
N PHE A 124 15.28 5.33 5.85
CA PHE A 124 13.86 5.50 6.18
C PHE A 124 13.62 6.37 7.42
N ASP A 125 14.69 6.84 8.05
CA ASP A 125 14.63 7.57 9.33
C ASP A 125 13.80 6.80 10.38
N VAL A 126 14.17 5.54 10.61
CA VAL A 126 13.56 4.64 11.60
C VAL A 126 14.65 3.81 12.31
N ASP A 127 14.33 3.28 13.46
CA ASP A 127 15.19 2.38 14.20
C ASP A 127 14.73 0.90 14.10
N ARG A 128 15.46 0.01 14.73
CA ARG A 128 15.16 -1.44 14.68
C ARG A 128 13.87 -1.83 15.39
N SER A 129 13.30 -0.99 16.23
CA SER A 129 12.03 -1.27 16.92
C SER A 129 10.85 -1.29 15.96
N CYS A 130 11.02 -0.69 14.76
CA CYS A 130 10.02 -0.75 13.71
C CYS A 130 9.87 -2.14 13.08
N ILE A 131 10.84 -3.06 13.27
CA ILE A 131 10.78 -4.41 12.69
C ILE A 131 9.91 -5.31 13.58
N LEU A 132 8.79 -5.73 13.02
CA LEU A 132 7.88 -6.70 13.63
C LEU A 132 8.20 -8.09 13.07
N ASP A 133 8.74 -8.98 13.91
CA ASP A 133 9.01 -10.37 13.55
C ASP A 133 8.03 -11.30 14.27
N PRO A 134 6.95 -11.78 13.59
CA PRO A 134 5.94 -12.61 14.22
C PRO A 134 6.44 -14.01 14.68
N VAL A 135 7.63 -14.41 14.25
CA VAL A 135 8.26 -15.64 14.72
C VAL A 135 8.92 -15.45 16.09
N VAL A 136 9.44 -14.25 16.35
CA VAL A 136 10.15 -13.91 17.59
C VAL A 136 9.20 -13.45 18.68
N ALA A 137 8.22 -12.60 18.32
CA ALA A 137 7.26 -12.06 19.26
C ALA A 137 5.89 -11.83 18.57
N PRO A 138 4.77 -11.92 19.31
CA PRO A 138 3.46 -11.60 18.77
C PRO A 138 3.41 -10.18 18.23
N LEU A 139 2.71 -9.97 17.13
CA LEU A 139 2.41 -8.64 16.61
C LEU A 139 1.73 -7.79 17.69
N PRO A 140 2.12 -6.53 17.88
CA PRO A 140 1.79 -5.76 19.08
C PRO A 140 0.37 -5.17 19.07
N PHE A 141 -0.59 -5.90 18.52
CA PHE A 141 -2.00 -5.51 18.48
C PHE A 141 -2.92 -6.73 18.50
N THR A 142 -4.18 -6.50 18.92
CA THR A 142 -5.23 -7.52 18.81
C THR A 142 -5.82 -7.55 17.40
N PRO A 143 -6.02 -8.73 16.78
CA PRO A 143 -6.63 -8.85 15.46
C PRO A 143 -8.15 -8.61 15.47
N PHE A 144 -8.74 -8.49 16.64
CA PHE A 144 -10.20 -8.38 16.81
C PHE A 144 -10.63 -6.92 16.92
N LYS A 145 -11.78 -6.59 16.32
CA LYS A 145 -12.41 -5.28 16.43
C LYS A 145 -13.10 -5.17 17.79
N ASP A 146 -13.00 -4.02 18.45
CA ASP A 146 -13.78 -3.73 19.65
C ASP A 146 -15.20 -3.33 19.25
N PHE A 147 -16.19 -4.01 19.83
CA PHE A 147 -17.61 -3.75 19.63
C PHE A 147 -18.31 -3.29 20.92
N THR A 148 -17.56 -2.81 21.90
CA THR A 148 -18.15 -2.24 23.13
C THR A 148 -19.12 -1.10 22.77
N GLY A 149 -20.36 -1.23 23.21
CA GLY A 149 -21.42 -0.25 22.90
C GLY A 149 -21.99 -0.27 21.48
N ARG A 150 -21.60 -1.24 20.65
CA ARG A 150 -22.08 -1.40 19.27
C ARG A 150 -23.34 -2.26 19.19
N THR A 151 -24.04 -2.16 18.07
CA THR A 151 -25.25 -2.91 17.81
C THR A 151 -24.95 -4.37 17.40
N ILE A 152 -25.90 -5.26 17.64
CA ILE A 152 -25.80 -6.65 17.20
C ILE A 152 -25.65 -6.76 15.67
N ASN A 153 -26.24 -5.84 14.91
CA ASN A 153 -26.13 -5.84 13.46
C ASN A 153 -24.71 -5.54 12.99
N GLU A 154 -23.99 -4.63 13.65
CA GLU A 154 -22.57 -4.34 13.34
C GLU A 154 -21.71 -5.59 13.62
N ILE A 155 -21.96 -6.29 14.72
CA ILE A 155 -21.28 -7.56 15.05
C ILE A 155 -21.57 -8.63 13.96
N ASN A 156 -22.83 -8.76 13.52
CA ASN A 156 -23.22 -9.72 12.50
C ASN A 156 -22.53 -9.46 11.18
N LEU A 157 -22.48 -8.19 10.72
CA LEU A 157 -21.78 -7.79 9.49
C LEU A 157 -20.30 -8.15 9.55
N TYR A 158 -19.62 -7.69 10.61
CA TYR A 158 -18.20 -7.98 10.82
C TYR A 158 -17.92 -9.49 10.90
N SER A 159 -18.78 -10.24 11.60
CA SER A 159 -18.61 -11.69 11.74
C SER A 159 -18.72 -12.40 10.39
N THR A 160 -19.60 -11.94 9.51
CA THR A 160 -19.74 -12.47 8.14
C THR A 160 -18.48 -12.16 7.31
N GLU A 161 -17.96 -10.95 7.37
CA GLU A 161 -16.74 -10.55 6.67
C GLU A 161 -15.51 -11.34 7.19
N MET A 162 -15.36 -11.45 8.50
CA MET A 162 -14.25 -12.19 9.11
C MET A 162 -14.33 -13.68 8.81
N ALA A 163 -15.52 -14.28 8.85
CA ALA A 163 -15.72 -15.67 8.47
C ALA A 163 -15.34 -15.91 7.00
N SER A 164 -15.79 -15.04 6.09
CA SER A 164 -15.43 -15.11 4.68
C SER A 164 -13.92 -15.06 4.47
N ALA A 165 -13.24 -14.16 5.16
CA ALA A 165 -11.79 -14.01 5.05
C ALA A 165 -11.03 -15.22 5.62
N LEU A 166 -11.39 -15.71 6.79
CA LEU A 166 -10.78 -16.91 7.37
C LEU A 166 -11.00 -18.14 6.48
N CYS A 167 -12.15 -18.24 5.80
CA CYS A 167 -12.40 -19.27 4.79
C CYS A 167 -11.49 -19.12 3.56
N ALA A 168 -11.22 -17.89 3.14
CA ALA A 168 -10.38 -17.62 1.96
C ALA A 168 -8.87 -17.83 2.22
N VAL A 169 -8.43 -17.73 3.47
CA VAL A 169 -7.03 -17.85 3.86
C VAL A 169 -6.42 -19.21 3.48
N ASP A 170 -7.15 -20.31 3.66
CA ASP A 170 -6.63 -21.68 3.46
C ASP A 170 -6.76 -22.20 2.01
N ARG A 171 -7.31 -21.46 1.06
CA ARG A 171 -7.62 -21.95 -0.31
C ARG A 171 -8.39 -23.29 -0.33
N ALA A 172 -8.72 -23.86 0.81
CA ALA A 172 -9.49 -25.08 0.89
C ALA A 172 -10.92 -24.83 0.43
N THR A 173 -11.56 -25.87 -0.07
CA THR A 173 -12.98 -25.81 -0.40
C THR A 173 -13.80 -25.71 0.90
N VAL A 174 -14.23 -24.51 1.23
CA VAL A 174 -15.09 -24.25 2.38
C VAL A 174 -16.54 -24.20 1.89
N SER A 175 -17.40 -25.02 2.50
CA SER A 175 -18.83 -25.01 2.17
C SER A 175 -19.53 -23.79 2.78
N ALA A 176 -20.65 -23.38 2.18
CA ALA A 176 -21.48 -22.30 2.73
C ALA A 176 -21.92 -22.62 4.18
N SER A 177 -22.17 -23.89 4.50
CA SER A 177 -22.51 -24.32 5.86
C SER A 177 -21.36 -24.08 6.86
N MET A 178 -20.12 -24.35 6.46
CA MET A 178 -18.93 -24.07 7.30
C MET A 178 -18.74 -22.57 7.52
N SER A 179 -18.89 -21.78 6.48
CA SER A 179 -18.79 -20.32 6.57
C SER A 179 -19.87 -19.73 7.49
N ASN A 180 -21.12 -20.16 7.34
CA ASN A 180 -22.23 -19.71 8.20
C ASN A 180 -21.98 -20.11 9.67
N ARG A 181 -21.55 -21.36 9.90
CA ARG A 181 -21.20 -21.84 11.24
C ARG A 181 -20.11 -21.02 11.89
N LEU A 182 -19.08 -20.64 11.11
CA LEU A 182 -18.00 -19.78 11.61
C LEU A 182 -18.51 -18.38 11.93
N SER A 183 -19.32 -17.77 11.06
CA SER A 183 -19.93 -16.47 11.34
C SER A 183 -20.75 -16.48 12.63
N GLU A 184 -21.59 -17.49 12.84
CA GLU A 184 -22.37 -17.67 14.08
C GLU A 184 -21.46 -17.86 15.31
N ALA A 185 -20.38 -18.62 15.18
CA ALA A 185 -19.41 -18.83 16.25
C ALA A 185 -18.72 -17.53 16.64
N ILE A 186 -18.37 -16.69 15.66
CA ILE A 186 -17.79 -15.36 15.89
C ILE A 186 -18.80 -14.46 16.63
N VAL A 187 -20.04 -14.39 16.16
CA VAL A 187 -21.10 -13.60 16.83
C VAL A 187 -21.26 -14.04 18.29
N GLU A 188 -21.28 -15.34 18.55
CA GLU A 188 -21.42 -15.83 19.93
C GLU A 188 -20.20 -15.53 20.79
N THR A 189 -18.99 -15.61 20.19
CA THR A 189 -17.76 -15.21 20.87
C THR A 189 -17.87 -13.76 21.34
N TYR A 190 -18.33 -12.85 20.50
CA TYR A 190 -18.53 -11.45 20.87
C TYR A 190 -19.62 -11.25 21.94
N LYS A 191 -20.70 -12.00 21.88
CA LYS A 191 -21.77 -11.89 22.92
C LYS A 191 -21.34 -12.36 24.31
N GLN A 192 -20.43 -13.33 24.40
CA GLN A 192 -20.01 -13.88 25.68
C GLN A 192 -18.85 -13.15 26.34
N THR A 193 -18.14 -12.32 25.59
CA THR A 193 -16.92 -11.66 26.10
C THR A 193 -17.16 -10.32 26.77
N ALA A 194 -18.38 -9.96 27.17
CA ALA A 194 -18.66 -8.67 27.81
C ALA A 194 -17.53 -8.28 28.78
N GLY A 195 -16.59 -7.40 28.31
CA GLY A 195 -15.44 -6.94 29.05
C GLY A 195 -14.22 -7.88 29.15
N LYS A 196 -14.20 -8.99 28.39
CA LYS A 196 -13.01 -9.87 28.30
C LYS A 196 -12.44 -9.85 26.89
N PRO A 197 -11.11 -10.06 26.74
CA PRO A 197 -10.48 -10.16 25.42
C PRO A 197 -11.06 -11.31 24.60
N ILE A 198 -11.31 -11.07 23.33
CA ILE A 198 -11.67 -12.12 22.36
C ILE A 198 -10.38 -12.87 21.98
N THR A 199 -10.50 -14.18 21.83
CA THR A 199 -9.38 -15.03 21.44
C THR A 199 -9.78 -16.04 20.37
N PHE A 200 -8.80 -16.53 19.62
CA PHE A 200 -9.03 -17.60 18.63
C PHE A 200 -9.42 -18.94 19.30
N GLU A 201 -8.96 -19.18 20.54
CA GLU A 201 -9.35 -20.36 21.32
C GLU A 201 -10.84 -20.36 21.61
N LEU A 202 -11.37 -19.23 22.07
CA LEU A 202 -12.81 -19.11 22.34
C LEU A 202 -13.61 -19.26 21.03
N MET A 203 -13.13 -18.68 19.94
CA MET A 203 -13.76 -18.82 18.62
C MET A 203 -13.76 -20.27 18.13
N LEU A 204 -12.63 -20.96 18.28
CA LEU A 204 -12.52 -22.40 17.94
C LEU A 204 -13.50 -23.24 18.76
N MET A 205 -13.55 -23.02 20.07
CA MET A 205 -14.49 -23.73 20.95
C MET A 205 -15.94 -23.52 20.50
N LYS A 206 -16.35 -22.28 20.17
CA LYS A 206 -17.69 -21.97 19.70
C LYS A 206 -18.00 -22.58 18.34
N TYR A 207 -17.01 -22.63 17.45
CA TYR A 207 -17.13 -23.27 16.15
C TYR A 207 -17.34 -24.79 16.31
N GLN A 208 -16.50 -25.44 17.13
CA GLN A 208 -16.60 -26.91 17.38
C GLN A 208 -17.92 -27.30 18.02
N GLN A 209 -18.48 -26.53 18.95
CA GLN A 209 -19.81 -26.78 19.53
C GLN A 209 -20.95 -26.84 18.50
N ARG A 210 -20.72 -26.27 17.30
CA ARG A 210 -21.67 -26.26 16.18
C ARG A 210 -21.41 -27.32 15.11
N MET A 211 -20.32 -28.07 15.24
CA MET A 211 -19.99 -29.15 14.32
C MET A 211 -20.84 -30.40 14.64
N GLN A 212 -21.18 -31.14 13.60
CA GLN A 212 -21.84 -32.46 13.79
C GLN A 212 -20.91 -33.46 14.49
N ASN A 213 -19.62 -33.36 14.22
CA ASN A 213 -18.60 -34.17 14.88
C ASN A 213 -17.46 -33.23 15.35
N PRO A 214 -17.50 -32.77 16.60
CA PRO A 214 -16.51 -31.83 17.17
C PRO A 214 -15.08 -32.38 17.20
N ASP A 215 -14.90 -33.68 17.22
CA ASP A 215 -13.59 -34.33 17.31
C ASP A 215 -12.87 -34.43 15.94
N LYS A 216 -13.60 -34.19 14.85
CA LYS A 216 -13.06 -34.26 13.50
C LYS A 216 -12.69 -32.87 13.00
N ASP A 217 -11.41 -32.68 12.67
CA ASP A 217 -10.94 -31.43 12.07
C ASP A 217 -11.51 -31.21 10.66
N ASP A 218 -11.83 -29.97 10.37
CA ASP A 218 -12.13 -29.45 9.04
C ASP A 218 -11.15 -28.30 8.70
N SER A 219 -11.29 -27.69 7.52
CA SER A 219 -10.42 -26.60 7.08
C SER A 219 -10.42 -25.40 8.05
N ILE A 220 -11.56 -25.08 8.64
CA ILE A 220 -11.68 -23.94 9.59
C ILE A 220 -10.98 -24.25 10.90
N THR A 221 -11.21 -25.43 11.47
CA THR A 221 -10.52 -25.85 12.72
C THR A 221 -9.01 -25.90 12.50
N SER A 222 -8.57 -26.35 11.32
CA SER A 222 -7.15 -26.38 10.96
C SER A 222 -6.53 -24.99 10.95
N VAL A 223 -7.17 -24.00 10.31
CA VAL A 223 -6.69 -22.60 10.29
C VAL A 223 -6.66 -22.00 11.69
N LEU A 224 -7.77 -22.14 12.46
CA LEU A 224 -7.83 -21.60 13.82
C LEU A 224 -6.78 -22.22 14.74
N LYS A 225 -6.57 -23.55 14.68
CA LYS A 225 -5.50 -24.22 15.44
C LYS A 225 -4.10 -23.73 15.06
N GLN A 226 -3.86 -23.44 13.78
CA GLN A 226 -2.58 -22.86 13.35
C GLN A 226 -2.39 -21.45 13.91
N LEU A 227 -3.42 -20.59 13.89
CA LEU A 227 -3.36 -19.23 14.46
C LEU A 227 -3.10 -19.27 15.97
N ILE A 228 -3.77 -20.16 16.70
CA ILE A 228 -3.58 -20.36 18.13
C ILE A 228 -2.14 -20.82 18.43
N ARG A 229 -1.67 -21.87 17.75
CA ARG A 229 -0.36 -22.47 18.02
C ARG A 229 0.80 -21.51 17.76
N ASN A 230 0.66 -20.62 16.78
CA ASN A 230 1.75 -19.71 16.42
C ASN A 230 1.75 -18.41 17.23
N HIS A 231 0.76 -18.15 18.08
CA HIS A 231 0.69 -16.96 18.95
C HIS A 231 1.04 -15.63 18.23
N LEU A 232 0.45 -15.42 17.04
CA LEU A 232 0.87 -14.35 16.12
C LEU A 232 0.50 -12.95 16.58
N PHE A 233 -0.46 -12.80 17.49
CA PHE A 233 -1.03 -11.50 17.86
C PHE A 233 -1.08 -11.33 19.37
N ALA A 234 -0.91 -10.09 19.84
CA ALA A 234 -1.13 -9.74 21.23
C ALA A 234 -2.64 -9.75 21.57
N SER A 235 -2.96 -9.86 22.86
CA SER A 235 -4.34 -9.80 23.35
C SER A 235 -4.94 -8.39 23.38
N GLU A 236 -4.09 -7.37 23.29
CA GLU A 236 -4.46 -5.95 23.33
C GLU A 236 -3.59 -5.12 22.39
N ASP A 237 -4.04 -3.91 22.06
CA ASP A 237 -3.29 -2.98 21.24
C ASP A 237 -2.22 -2.28 22.07
N LYS A 238 -0.96 -2.40 21.64
CA LYS A 238 0.21 -1.76 22.25
C LYS A 238 0.75 -0.61 21.40
N VAL A 239 0.40 -0.58 20.13
CA VAL A 239 0.85 0.42 19.15
C VAL A 239 -0.30 0.84 18.24
N ASN A 240 -0.17 2.01 17.65
CA ASN A 240 -1.05 2.46 16.56
C ASN A 240 -0.31 2.27 15.23
N LEU A 241 -0.82 1.40 14.36
CA LEU A 241 -0.18 1.07 13.09
C LEU A 241 -0.09 2.23 12.08
N VAL A 242 -0.74 3.35 12.35
CA VAL A 242 -0.74 4.55 11.48
C VAL A 242 0.21 5.63 11.99
N ASP A 243 0.38 5.73 13.30
CA ASP A 243 1.15 6.79 13.93
C ASP A 243 2.65 6.50 13.98
N GLU A 244 3.05 5.27 13.64
CA GLU A 244 4.44 4.80 13.63
C GLU A 244 4.77 4.10 12.31
N CYS A 245 6.06 3.88 12.06
CA CYS A 245 6.54 3.11 10.92
C CYS A 245 6.79 1.65 11.31
N PHE A 246 6.39 0.71 10.45
CA PHE A 246 6.60 -0.72 10.69
C PHE A 246 7.08 -1.47 9.46
N ILE A 247 7.98 -2.44 9.67
CA ILE A 247 8.39 -3.44 8.69
C ILE A 247 7.99 -4.81 9.25
N VAL A 248 7.01 -5.44 8.63
CA VAL A 248 6.53 -6.77 9.02
C VAL A 248 7.34 -7.82 8.29
N LYS A 249 8.13 -8.57 9.02
CA LYS A 249 9.00 -9.62 8.49
C LYS A 249 8.17 -10.86 8.14
N MET A 250 8.14 -11.22 6.86
CA MET A 250 7.30 -12.28 6.31
C MET A 250 8.09 -13.45 5.72
N ASP A 251 9.41 -13.38 5.66
CA ASP A 251 10.29 -14.32 4.95
C ASP A 251 10.30 -15.73 5.54
N ALA A 252 10.03 -15.86 6.84
CA ALA A 252 9.97 -17.16 7.55
C ALA A 252 8.69 -17.97 7.23
N PHE A 253 7.65 -17.36 6.68
CA PHE A 253 6.40 -18.03 6.40
C PHE A 253 6.33 -18.50 4.93
N PRO A 254 5.72 -19.66 4.64
CA PRO A 254 5.35 -20.01 3.27
C PRO A 254 4.52 -18.87 2.66
N LYS A 255 5.02 -18.26 1.59
CA LYS A 255 4.52 -16.99 1.05
C LYS A 255 3.05 -17.01 0.65
N ASP A 256 2.57 -18.15 0.18
CA ASP A 256 1.18 -18.41 -0.18
C ASP A 256 0.43 -19.27 0.85
N GLY A 257 1.05 -19.49 2.01
CA GLY A 257 0.49 -20.28 3.11
C GLY A 257 -0.61 -19.53 3.89
N PRO A 258 -1.45 -20.29 4.63
CA PRO A 258 -2.57 -19.70 5.38
C PRO A 258 -2.12 -18.70 6.44
N ILE A 259 -0.99 -18.93 7.10
CA ILE A 259 -0.48 -18.03 8.14
C ILE A 259 -0.04 -16.68 7.55
N ALA A 260 0.71 -16.67 6.45
CA ALA A 260 1.11 -15.43 5.80
C ALA A 260 -0.11 -14.59 5.37
N ARG A 261 -1.12 -15.24 4.77
CA ARG A 261 -2.37 -14.58 4.39
C ARG A 261 -3.15 -14.06 5.59
N ALA A 262 -3.22 -14.82 6.68
CA ALA A 262 -3.89 -14.40 7.90
C ALA A 262 -3.21 -13.17 8.52
N ILE A 263 -1.88 -13.15 8.61
CA ILE A 263 -1.13 -11.99 9.11
C ILE A 263 -1.50 -10.74 8.31
N VAL A 264 -1.41 -10.81 6.99
CA VAL A 264 -1.70 -9.64 6.15
C VAL A 264 -3.18 -9.25 6.23
N TYR A 265 -4.09 -10.22 6.20
CA TYR A 265 -5.52 -9.93 6.38
C TYR A 265 -5.79 -9.17 7.68
N PHE A 266 -5.30 -9.65 8.81
CA PHE A 266 -5.56 -9.03 10.09
C PHE A 266 -4.88 -7.67 10.26
N ILE A 267 -3.68 -7.48 9.71
CA ILE A 267 -3.03 -6.16 9.69
C ILE A 267 -3.83 -5.17 8.84
N ILE A 268 -4.25 -5.55 7.64
CA ILE A 268 -5.06 -4.70 6.76
C ILE A 268 -6.43 -4.41 7.39
N SER A 269 -7.06 -5.40 8.01
CA SER A 269 -8.31 -5.21 8.75
C SER A 269 -8.13 -4.24 9.90
N LYS A 270 -7.03 -4.35 10.65
CA LYS A 270 -6.70 -3.41 11.73
C LYS A 270 -6.47 -1.99 11.22
N LEU A 271 -5.71 -1.83 10.15
CA LEU A 271 -5.54 -0.53 9.48
C LEU A 271 -6.89 0.06 9.07
N ASN A 272 -7.74 -0.73 8.40
CA ASN A 272 -9.07 -0.27 8.00
C ASN A 272 -9.90 0.21 9.20
N ASN A 273 -9.89 -0.52 10.31
CA ASN A 273 -10.58 -0.14 11.54
C ASN A 273 -10.05 1.19 12.13
N ILE A 274 -8.73 1.39 12.13
CA ILE A 274 -8.11 2.64 12.56
C ILE A 274 -8.56 3.78 11.65
N TYR A 275 -8.51 3.59 10.33
CA TYR A 275 -8.91 4.62 9.36
C TYR A 275 -10.39 5.01 9.44
N GLU A 276 -11.28 4.07 9.76
CA GLU A 276 -12.71 4.38 9.98
C GLU A 276 -12.89 5.44 11.07
N GLN A 277 -12.06 5.43 12.11
CA GLN A 277 -12.12 6.32 13.24
C GLN A 277 -11.38 7.65 13.03
N LEU A 278 -10.46 7.71 12.06
CA LEU A 278 -9.71 8.92 11.79
C LEU A 278 -10.59 10.02 11.18
N PRO A 279 -10.32 11.30 11.50
CA PRO A 279 -10.96 12.41 10.80
C PRO A 279 -10.55 12.38 9.31
N LYS A 280 -11.32 13.09 8.48
CA LYS A 280 -10.92 13.35 7.11
C LYS A 280 -9.54 13.99 7.10
N GLN A 281 -8.78 13.71 6.04
CA GLN A 281 -7.47 14.33 5.83
C GLN A 281 -7.58 15.86 5.76
N ALA A 282 -6.56 16.54 6.23
CA ALA A 282 -6.43 17.97 6.07
C ALA A 282 -6.13 18.32 4.59
N VAL A 283 -6.64 19.46 4.16
CA VAL A 283 -6.49 19.97 2.79
C VAL A 283 -6.18 21.46 2.89
N ASN A 284 -5.19 21.93 2.11
CA ASN A 284 -4.96 23.35 1.90
C ASN A 284 -5.22 23.73 0.42
N GLU A 285 -4.76 24.91 -0.01
CA GLU A 285 -4.96 25.38 -1.38
C GLU A 285 -4.29 24.47 -2.43
N ASP A 286 -3.10 23.94 -2.12
CA ASP A 286 -2.23 23.23 -3.06
C ASP A 286 -2.17 21.72 -2.82
N TYR A 287 -2.25 21.26 -1.55
CA TYR A 287 -1.94 19.91 -1.14
C TYR A 287 -3.01 19.26 -0.28
N VAL A 288 -2.97 17.94 -0.29
CA VAL A 288 -3.80 17.06 0.54
C VAL A 288 -2.89 16.29 1.47
N GLN A 289 -3.24 16.21 2.75
CA GLN A 289 -2.46 15.44 3.72
C GLN A 289 -2.45 13.95 3.35
N ILE A 290 -1.25 13.36 3.25
CA ILE A 290 -1.05 11.92 3.29
C ILE A 290 -0.47 11.59 4.66
N ARG A 291 -1.01 10.59 5.34
CA ARG A 291 -0.60 10.18 6.70
C ARG A 291 0.23 8.91 6.68
N HIS A 292 -0.10 8.00 5.76
CA HIS A 292 0.42 6.66 5.82
C HIS A 292 0.44 5.97 4.46
N PHE A 293 1.49 5.19 4.22
CA PHE A 293 1.59 4.24 3.11
C PHE A 293 1.56 2.80 3.61
N THR A 294 0.65 2.00 3.08
CA THR A 294 0.73 0.54 3.19
C THR A 294 1.48 0.00 1.98
N ILE A 295 2.62 -0.63 2.21
CA ILE A 295 3.52 -1.10 1.15
C ILE A 295 3.54 -2.62 1.17
N ILE A 296 3.18 -3.24 0.05
CA ILE A 296 3.13 -4.70 -0.08
C ILE A 296 4.12 -5.12 -1.16
N ASP A 297 5.30 -5.57 -0.75
CA ASP A 297 6.22 -6.24 -1.66
C ASP A 297 5.70 -7.64 -1.98
N GLU A 298 5.96 -8.12 -3.18
CA GLU A 298 5.42 -9.40 -3.71
C GLU A 298 3.89 -9.49 -3.59
N ALA A 299 3.19 -8.40 -3.90
CA ALA A 299 1.75 -8.24 -3.72
C ALA A 299 0.90 -9.33 -4.38
N HIS A 300 1.42 -10.05 -5.37
CA HIS A 300 0.72 -11.16 -6.05
C HIS A 300 0.28 -12.28 -5.09
N TYR A 301 0.98 -12.47 -3.95
CA TYR A 301 0.54 -13.40 -2.92
C TYR A 301 -0.73 -12.95 -2.20
N MET A 302 -0.99 -11.65 -2.21
CA MET A 302 -2.14 -11.02 -1.54
C MET A 302 -3.33 -10.78 -2.46
N LEU A 303 -3.08 -10.61 -3.76
CA LEU A 303 -4.11 -10.27 -4.74
C LEU A 303 -4.91 -11.49 -5.22
N ASP A 304 -4.51 -12.67 -4.78
CA ASP A 304 -5.03 -13.95 -5.23
C ASP A 304 -6.20 -14.50 -4.38
N PHE A 305 -6.57 -13.79 -3.32
CA PHE A 305 -7.73 -14.14 -2.50
C PHE A 305 -8.61 -12.92 -2.18
N ASP A 306 -9.86 -13.17 -1.82
CA ASP A 306 -10.81 -12.09 -1.50
C ASP A 306 -10.44 -11.44 -0.15
N ASN A 307 -10.03 -10.18 -0.22
CA ASN A 307 -9.68 -9.36 0.93
C ASN A 307 -10.51 -8.08 0.93
N GLN A 308 -11.70 -8.13 1.52
CA GLN A 308 -12.62 -7.00 1.59
C GLN A 308 -12.01 -5.78 2.31
N PRO A 309 -11.29 -5.92 3.45
CA PRO A 309 -10.59 -4.78 4.07
C PRO A 309 -9.61 -4.10 3.12
N LEU A 310 -8.87 -4.85 2.31
CA LEU A 310 -7.94 -4.27 1.32
C LEU A 310 -8.71 -3.49 0.24
N ARG A 311 -9.82 -4.02 -0.26
CA ARG A 311 -10.67 -3.31 -1.22
C ARG A 311 -11.21 -2.00 -0.64
N ASN A 312 -11.67 -2.02 0.60
CA ASN A 312 -12.14 -0.83 1.30
C ASN A 312 -11.02 0.20 1.47
N LEU A 313 -9.83 -0.26 1.87
CA LEU A 313 -8.66 0.59 2.04
C LEU A 313 -8.30 1.33 0.74
N ILE A 314 -8.33 0.62 -0.40
CA ILE A 314 -8.07 1.19 -1.72
C ILE A 314 -9.14 2.19 -2.13
N ALA A 315 -10.42 1.86 -1.90
CA ALA A 315 -11.55 2.68 -2.34
C ALA A 315 -11.73 3.97 -1.52
N VAL A 316 -11.55 3.89 -0.19
CA VAL A 316 -11.86 5.00 0.71
C VAL A 316 -10.64 5.60 1.40
N GLY A 317 -9.51 4.95 1.36
CA GLY A 317 -8.28 5.35 2.08
C GLY A 317 -7.82 6.77 1.74
N ARG A 318 -7.99 7.19 0.49
CA ARG A 318 -7.65 8.55 0.03
C ARG A 318 -8.28 9.64 0.92
N ASN A 319 -9.55 9.53 1.25
CA ASN A 319 -10.27 10.53 2.05
C ASN A 319 -9.75 10.63 3.49
N LYS A 320 -8.92 9.68 3.91
CA LYS A 320 -8.29 9.60 5.23
C LYS A 320 -6.79 9.84 5.20
N GLY A 321 -6.24 10.14 4.02
CA GLY A 321 -4.81 10.33 3.83
C GLY A 321 -3.99 9.05 3.80
N LEU A 322 -4.61 7.95 3.39
CA LEU A 322 -3.95 6.67 3.17
C LEU A 322 -3.62 6.46 1.70
N SER A 323 -2.48 5.88 1.43
CA SER A 323 -2.12 5.36 0.12
C SER A 323 -1.52 3.96 0.20
N ILE A 324 -1.47 3.28 -0.95
CA ILE A 324 -0.93 1.93 -1.06
C ILE A 324 0.11 1.90 -2.15
N ILE A 325 1.21 1.20 -1.86
CA ILE A 325 2.23 0.85 -2.86
C ILE A 325 2.22 -0.68 -2.99
N PHE A 326 1.90 -1.16 -4.18
CA PHE A 326 2.02 -2.57 -4.53
C PHE A 326 3.25 -2.80 -5.37
N ALA A 327 4.05 -3.81 -5.04
CA ALA A 327 5.15 -4.27 -5.86
C ALA A 327 4.98 -5.75 -6.24
N THR A 328 5.19 -6.10 -7.50
CA THR A 328 5.10 -7.48 -8.00
C THR A 328 6.14 -7.74 -9.07
N GLN A 329 6.43 -9.02 -9.32
CA GLN A 329 7.36 -9.42 -10.36
C GLN A 329 6.77 -9.34 -11.76
N ASN A 330 5.45 -9.51 -11.88
CA ASN A 330 4.77 -9.54 -13.17
C ASN A 330 3.56 -8.58 -13.15
N MET A 331 3.46 -7.75 -14.17
CA MET A 331 2.35 -6.81 -14.34
C MET A 331 0.99 -7.53 -14.46
N ASP A 332 0.94 -8.78 -14.95
CA ASP A 332 -0.30 -9.57 -15.03
C ASP A 332 -0.90 -9.87 -13.66
N SER A 333 -0.10 -9.87 -12.60
CA SER A 333 -0.56 -10.11 -11.23
C SER A 333 -1.55 -9.06 -10.72
N TYR A 334 -1.60 -7.89 -11.34
CA TYR A 334 -2.56 -6.84 -10.99
C TYR A 334 -3.95 -7.04 -11.59
N LYS A 335 -4.13 -7.99 -12.51
CA LYS A 335 -5.45 -8.42 -12.99
C LYS A 335 -6.03 -9.47 -12.05
N SER A 336 -6.56 -9.02 -10.93
CA SER A 336 -7.28 -9.88 -10.01
C SER A 336 -8.77 -9.95 -10.37
N ARG A 337 -9.39 -11.13 -10.21
CA ARG A 337 -10.84 -11.29 -10.31
C ARG A 337 -11.60 -10.53 -9.23
N PHE A 338 -10.92 -10.10 -8.18
CA PHE A 338 -11.51 -9.44 -7.03
C PHE A 338 -11.43 -7.92 -7.12
N PHE A 339 -10.45 -7.37 -7.85
CA PHE A 339 -10.22 -5.94 -7.93
C PHE A 339 -9.38 -5.55 -9.15
N ASP A 340 -9.76 -4.46 -9.82
CA ASP A 340 -8.97 -3.84 -10.88
C ASP A 340 -8.03 -2.79 -10.28
N PHE A 341 -6.78 -3.19 -10.05
CA PHE A 341 -5.77 -2.30 -9.47
C PHE A 341 -5.30 -1.24 -10.46
N TYR A 342 -5.31 -1.53 -11.76
CA TYR A 342 -4.89 -0.55 -12.77
C TYR A 342 -5.83 0.63 -12.88
N ALA A 343 -7.13 0.40 -12.77
CA ALA A 343 -8.13 1.47 -12.80
C ALA A 343 -8.00 2.45 -11.62
N ASN A 344 -7.34 2.03 -10.54
CA ASN A 344 -7.22 2.79 -9.31
C ASN A 344 -5.81 3.33 -9.04
N ALA A 345 -4.81 2.98 -9.85
CA ALA A 345 -3.45 3.46 -9.65
C ALA A 345 -3.16 4.74 -10.43
N GLN A 346 -2.68 5.75 -9.71
CA GLN A 346 -2.21 6.99 -10.34
C GLN A 346 -0.87 6.78 -11.05
N TYR A 347 0.02 6.00 -10.43
CA TYR A 347 1.39 5.82 -10.89
C TYR A 347 1.74 4.35 -11.10
N PRO A 348 1.49 3.78 -12.31
CA PRO A 348 2.03 2.50 -12.71
C PRO A 348 3.49 2.68 -13.14
N LEU A 349 4.43 2.18 -12.34
CA LEU A 349 5.87 2.20 -12.57
C LEU A 349 6.30 0.83 -13.10
N ILE A 350 6.59 0.75 -14.39
CA ILE A 350 6.88 -0.52 -15.06
C ILE A 350 8.38 -0.62 -15.33
N MET A 351 9.03 -1.50 -14.60
CA MET A 351 10.41 -1.90 -14.82
C MET A 351 10.48 -3.07 -15.84
N LYS A 352 11.67 -3.59 -16.12
CA LYS A 352 11.85 -4.71 -17.04
C LYS A 352 10.92 -5.87 -16.74
N GLN A 353 10.25 -6.39 -17.76
CA GLN A 353 9.38 -7.55 -17.70
C GLN A 353 9.91 -8.67 -18.61
N GLN A 354 9.74 -9.93 -18.18
CA GLN A 354 10.00 -11.10 -19.03
C GLN A 354 8.82 -11.38 -19.96
N THR A 355 7.63 -11.31 -19.41
CA THR A 355 6.38 -11.47 -20.15
C THR A 355 5.64 -10.15 -20.15
N ILE A 356 5.18 -9.71 -21.30
CA ILE A 356 4.52 -8.42 -21.48
C ILE A 356 3.10 -8.67 -21.99
N SER A 357 2.12 -8.37 -21.15
CA SER A 357 0.71 -8.53 -21.48
C SER A 357 0.23 -7.39 -22.37
N ASP A 358 -0.21 -7.74 -23.57
CA ASP A 358 -0.70 -6.79 -24.57
C ASP A 358 -1.94 -6.03 -24.08
N SER A 359 -2.84 -6.73 -23.38
CA SER A 359 -4.06 -6.11 -22.87
C SER A 359 -3.74 -5.08 -21.77
N ILE A 360 -2.79 -5.38 -20.88
CA ILE A 360 -2.42 -4.48 -19.79
C ILE A 360 -1.74 -3.22 -20.32
N ILE A 361 -0.84 -3.33 -21.31
CA ILE A 361 -0.22 -2.14 -21.91
C ILE A 361 -1.27 -1.25 -22.54
N LYS A 362 -2.22 -1.83 -23.28
CA LYS A 362 -3.31 -1.06 -23.89
C LYS A 362 -4.15 -0.35 -22.85
N ASP A 363 -4.53 -1.04 -21.78
CA ASP A 363 -5.35 -0.49 -20.70
C ASP A 363 -4.61 0.62 -19.94
N LEU A 364 -3.33 0.40 -19.57
CA LEU A 364 -2.53 1.36 -18.83
C LEU A 364 -2.19 2.62 -19.60
N PHE A 365 -1.73 2.47 -20.84
CA PHE A 365 -1.24 3.60 -21.62
C PHE A 365 -2.31 4.21 -22.53
N GLY A 366 -3.44 3.52 -22.72
CA GLY A 366 -4.51 3.98 -23.62
C GLY A 366 -4.09 4.02 -25.09
N VAL A 367 -3.23 3.10 -25.52
CA VAL A 367 -2.59 3.10 -26.84
C VAL A 367 -2.99 1.92 -27.70
N SER A 368 -2.82 2.08 -29.03
CA SER A 368 -3.04 1.03 -30.00
C SER A 368 -2.03 1.13 -31.16
N GLY A 369 -1.97 0.12 -32.01
CA GLY A 369 -1.17 0.15 -33.21
C GLY A 369 0.34 0.32 -32.98
N LYS A 370 0.94 1.35 -33.59
CA LYS A 370 2.38 1.60 -33.58
C LYS A 370 2.89 1.96 -32.19
N ASP A 371 2.18 2.81 -31.44
CA ASP A 371 2.59 3.27 -30.10
C ASP A 371 2.63 2.10 -29.11
N PHE A 372 1.69 1.15 -29.25
CA PHE A 372 1.69 -0.08 -28.48
C PHE A 372 2.98 -0.90 -28.67
N GLN A 373 3.43 -1.09 -29.92
CA GLN A 373 4.65 -1.84 -30.22
C GLN A 373 5.90 -1.11 -29.69
N GLU A 374 5.90 0.21 -29.74
CA GLU A 374 6.98 1.03 -29.20
C GLU A 374 7.11 0.85 -27.67
N ILE A 375 6.00 0.93 -26.93
CA ILE A 375 5.99 0.70 -25.47
C ILE A 375 6.46 -0.72 -25.13
N LYS A 376 5.94 -1.72 -25.85
CA LYS A 376 6.35 -3.11 -25.64
C LYS A 376 7.86 -3.30 -25.82
N SER A 377 8.42 -2.71 -26.89
CA SER A 377 9.85 -2.73 -27.15
C SER A 377 10.65 -1.97 -26.09
N ALA A 378 10.13 -0.84 -25.62
CA ALA A 378 10.75 -0.05 -24.56
C ALA A 378 10.83 -0.85 -23.24
N ILE A 379 9.76 -1.51 -22.82
CA ILE A 379 9.74 -2.36 -21.60
C ILE A 379 10.75 -3.50 -21.72
N ALA A 380 10.79 -4.18 -22.87
CA ALA A 380 11.73 -5.28 -23.09
C ALA A 380 13.19 -4.83 -23.06
N GLY A 381 13.47 -3.61 -23.52
CA GLY A 381 14.80 -3.00 -23.57
C GLY A 381 15.30 -2.37 -22.30
N LEU A 382 14.48 -2.28 -21.23
CA LEU A 382 14.88 -1.67 -19.96
C LEU A 382 16.06 -2.41 -19.31
N GLN A 383 16.97 -1.63 -18.76
CA GLN A 383 18.09 -2.13 -17.95
C GLN A 383 17.72 -2.19 -16.47
N LYS A 384 18.60 -2.76 -15.64
CA LYS A 384 18.45 -2.74 -14.18
C LYS A 384 18.38 -1.28 -13.69
N GLY A 385 17.39 -0.97 -12.87
CA GLY A 385 17.17 0.40 -12.35
C GLY A 385 16.48 1.34 -13.33
N GLU A 386 16.00 0.87 -14.46
CA GLU A 386 15.21 1.67 -15.39
C GLU A 386 13.73 1.28 -15.32
N LEU A 387 12.86 2.26 -15.51
CA LEU A 387 11.41 2.08 -15.60
C LEU A 387 10.79 2.96 -16.68
N ILE A 388 9.57 2.64 -17.06
CA ILE A 388 8.71 3.55 -17.81
C ILE A 388 7.47 3.90 -17.00
N ILE A 389 6.97 5.12 -17.23
CA ILE A 389 5.75 5.65 -16.65
C ILE A 389 4.91 6.29 -17.75
N LYS A 390 3.59 6.32 -17.59
CA LYS A 390 2.68 7.03 -18.49
C LYS A 390 2.97 8.53 -18.44
N ASP A 391 3.09 9.16 -19.60
CA ASP A 391 3.24 10.61 -19.69
C ASP A 391 1.88 11.31 -19.65
N HIS A 392 1.40 11.61 -18.47
CA HIS A 392 0.15 12.31 -18.25
C HIS A 392 0.18 13.76 -18.74
N THR A 393 1.35 14.39 -18.73
CA THR A 393 1.49 15.81 -19.10
C THR A 393 1.34 16.01 -20.60
N MET A 394 1.99 15.17 -21.39
CA MET A 394 1.96 15.29 -22.85
C MET A 394 0.60 14.89 -23.42
N ALA A 395 -0.01 13.84 -22.89
CA ALA A 395 -1.35 13.41 -23.30
C ALA A 395 -2.42 14.48 -23.03
N ALA A 396 -2.33 15.18 -21.89
CA ALA A 396 -3.28 16.24 -21.52
C ALA A 396 -3.13 17.52 -22.37
N LEU A 397 -1.96 17.75 -22.97
CA LEU A 397 -1.70 18.95 -23.76
C LEU A 397 -1.92 18.77 -25.26
N GLY A 398 -2.25 17.56 -25.71
CA GLY A 398 -2.37 17.26 -27.15
C GLY A 398 -1.06 17.47 -27.94
N LEU A 399 0.07 17.63 -27.26
CA LEU A 399 1.38 17.79 -27.85
C LEU A 399 1.87 16.41 -28.28
N GLY A 400 2.17 16.24 -29.54
CA GLY A 400 2.77 15.02 -30.06
C GLY A 400 4.03 14.66 -29.30
N GLY A 401 4.14 13.40 -28.86
CA GLY A 401 5.26 12.88 -28.08
C GLY A 401 5.07 11.38 -27.83
N LYS A 402 6.02 10.76 -27.18
CA LYS A 402 5.87 9.37 -26.76
C LYS A 402 4.81 9.28 -25.66
N PRO A 403 3.94 8.26 -25.66
CA PRO A 403 2.92 8.08 -24.64
C PRO A 403 3.49 7.66 -23.29
N TYR A 404 4.80 7.57 -23.16
CA TYR A 404 5.53 7.18 -21.94
C TYR A 404 6.82 7.99 -21.78
N LYS A 405 7.30 8.05 -20.54
CA LYS A 405 8.64 8.52 -20.20
C LYS A 405 9.46 7.38 -19.63
N LYS A 406 10.76 7.34 -19.97
CA LYS A 406 11.74 6.45 -19.38
C LYS A 406 12.48 7.19 -18.26
N ILE A 407 12.63 6.54 -17.12
CA ILE A 407 13.29 7.06 -15.93
C ILE A 407 14.40 6.08 -15.55
N LYS A 408 15.58 6.63 -15.24
CA LYS A 408 16.65 5.93 -14.54
C LYS A 408 16.51 6.23 -13.06
N VAL A 409 16.20 5.21 -12.27
CA VAL A 409 15.95 5.34 -10.83
C VAL A 409 17.23 5.67 -10.10
N THR A 410 17.16 6.57 -9.12
CA THR A 410 18.28 6.86 -8.21
C THR A 410 18.73 5.58 -7.51
N HIS A 411 20.03 5.36 -7.43
CA HIS A 411 20.61 4.19 -6.76
C HIS A 411 20.97 4.58 -5.34
N LEU A 412 20.34 3.94 -4.34
CA LEU A 412 20.61 4.21 -2.93
C LEU A 412 21.70 3.32 -2.34
N ILE A 413 21.87 2.11 -2.90
CA ILE A 413 22.86 1.11 -2.43
C ILE A 413 23.52 0.46 -3.62
#